data_cbd210f801b2ec34d0642fa5b90bc99e
#
_entry.id   cbd210f801b2ec34d0642fa5b90bc99e
#
_cell.length_a   1.000
_cell.length_b   1.000
_cell.length_c   1.000
_cell.angle_alpha   90.00
_cell.angle_beta   90.00
_cell.angle_gamma   90.00
#
_symmetry.space_group_name_H-M   'P 1'
#
loop_
_entity.id
_entity.type
_entity.pdbx_description
1 polymer ?
#
loop_
_entity_poly.entity_id
_entity_poly.type
_entity_poly.pdbx_seq_one_letter_code
_entity_poly.pdbx_strand_id
1 'polypeptide(L)'
;IKLADNVEEYGISLNKFSPQSIQNMLLLEYISKIEISMSEFVSKRQEVMDLSKLIVYSVLYKQFDREIFQAFISSDCVRRHNRQNPAQLIDEKTNIGEMKLRQILSTKNGLIEQTRKAILAPIWKAIMSNKDYSLEEKNVYLLTSEKFMNRLGLLNWYIITKFSKDENFSEILSSIRTLLSKYMDKSKVAEYISVMVMELALNNENANIRKEAQQMYRDREDINTLVLDPDVRRKIVRELESKHEQVFLSWKIGGGSSAIGKQGRLHITLYNKDDEFQEVKE
;
A
#
# COMPACT_ATOMS: atom_id res chain seq x y z
N ILE A 1 -3.62 1.22 15.49
CA ILE A 1 -3.63 2.17 14.36
C ILE A 1 -3.34 3.56 14.92
N LYS A 2 -2.32 4.23 14.37
CA LYS A 2 -2.05 5.64 14.69
C LYS A 2 -2.60 6.49 13.56
N LEU A 3 -3.47 7.44 13.87
CA LEU A 3 -3.94 8.45 12.94
C LEU A 3 -2.82 9.44 12.61
N ALA A 4 -2.93 10.12 11.48
CA ALA A 4 -2.01 11.21 11.12
C ALA A 4 -2.27 12.42 12.02
N ASP A 5 -1.23 13.24 12.26
CA ASP A 5 -1.31 14.36 13.21
C ASP A 5 -2.27 15.48 12.79
N ASN A 6 -2.70 15.49 11.52
CA ASN A 6 -3.67 16.45 10.94
C ASN A 6 -5.12 15.96 10.98
N VAL A 7 -5.38 14.79 11.57
CA VAL A 7 -6.73 14.24 11.70
C VAL A 7 -7.21 14.58 13.11
N GLU A 8 -8.19 15.46 13.20
CA GLU A 8 -8.91 15.70 14.45
C GLU A 8 -9.62 14.42 14.90
N GLU A 9 -9.67 14.17 16.20
CA GLU A 9 -10.30 13.01 16.81
C GLU A 9 -11.82 13.00 16.62
N TYR A 10 -12.28 12.74 15.42
CA TYR A 10 -13.65 12.32 15.20
C TYR A 10 -13.73 10.82 15.47
N GLY A 11 -14.40 10.45 16.56
CA GLY A 11 -14.55 9.10 17.09
C GLY A 11 -14.76 8.01 16.02
N ILE A 12 -13.66 7.49 15.51
CA ILE A 12 -13.67 6.37 14.57
C ILE A 12 -13.83 5.10 15.40
N SER A 13 -15.00 4.46 15.27
CA SER A 13 -15.22 3.15 15.90
C SER A 13 -14.34 2.10 15.25
N LEU A 14 -13.40 1.56 16.03
CA LEU A 14 -12.44 0.53 15.60
C LEU A 14 -13.10 -0.83 15.32
N ASN A 15 -14.34 -1.05 15.75
CA ASN A 15 -15.03 -2.34 15.67
C ASN A 15 -15.46 -2.77 14.26
N LYS A 16 -15.20 -1.97 13.23
CA LYS A 16 -15.61 -2.24 11.83
C LYS A 16 -14.51 -2.00 10.82
N PHE A 17 -13.25 -2.24 11.15
CA PHE A 17 -12.17 -2.12 10.18
C PHE A 17 -12.18 -3.31 9.22
N SER A 18 -12.75 -3.08 8.04
CA SER A 18 -12.52 -3.97 6.91
C SER A 18 -11.19 -3.62 6.21
N PRO A 19 -10.57 -4.55 5.47
CA PRO A 19 -9.41 -4.26 4.63
C PRO A 19 -9.64 -3.06 3.69
N GLN A 20 -10.85 -2.90 3.19
CA GLN A 20 -11.23 -1.76 2.33
C GLN A 20 -11.22 -0.43 3.10
N SER A 21 -11.69 -0.42 4.35
CA SER A 21 -11.65 0.78 5.19
C SER A 21 -10.21 1.19 5.51
N ILE A 22 -9.36 0.23 5.87
CA ILE A 22 -7.94 0.46 6.11
C ILE A 22 -7.28 1.04 4.86
N GLN A 23 -7.56 0.47 3.69
CA GLN A 23 -7.00 0.95 2.44
C GLN A 23 -7.44 2.37 2.10
N ASN A 24 -8.71 2.70 2.28
CA ASN A 24 -9.20 4.06 2.06
C ASN A 24 -8.53 5.06 3.02
N MET A 25 -8.37 4.70 4.30
CA MET A 25 -7.68 5.55 5.27
C MET A 25 -6.20 5.74 4.96
N LEU A 26 -5.52 4.72 4.41
CA LEU A 26 -4.15 4.83 3.91
C LEU A 26 -4.07 5.76 2.69
N LEU A 27 -4.99 5.63 1.75
CA LEU A 27 -5.04 6.45 0.53
C LEU A 27 -5.34 7.92 0.83
N LEU A 28 -6.18 8.18 1.83
CA LEU A 28 -6.54 9.53 2.29
C LEU A 28 -5.55 10.10 3.32
N GLU A 29 -4.47 9.40 3.65
CA GLU A 29 -3.44 9.81 4.60
C GLU A 29 -3.94 9.99 6.05
N TYR A 30 -5.07 9.36 6.40
CA TYR A 30 -5.58 9.39 7.77
C TYR A 30 -4.85 8.44 8.72
N ILE A 31 -4.08 7.48 8.18
CA ILE A 31 -3.27 6.53 8.96
C ILE A 31 -1.80 6.75 8.65
N SER A 32 -1.00 6.92 9.69
CA SER A 32 0.46 7.04 9.60
C SER A 32 1.21 5.80 10.11
N LYS A 33 0.57 4.99 10.96
CA LYS A 33 1.14 3.76 11.52
C LYS A 33 0.05 2.71 11.70
N ILE A 34 0.35 1.47 11.30
CA ILE A 34 -0.42 0.29 11.64
C ILE A 34 0.48 -0.61 12.46
N GLU A 35 -0.03 -1.13 13.57
CA GLU A 35 0.69 -2.05 14.42
C GLU A 35 -0.26 -3.17 14.83
N ILE A 36 0.22 -4.39 14.75
CA ILE A 36 -0.49 -5.58 15.19
C ILE A 36 0.37 -6.35 16.15
N SER A 37 -0.29 -6.97 17.13
CA SER A 37 0.25 -7.97 18.03
C SER A 37 -0.67 -9.17 17.96
N MET A 38 -0.11 -10.34 17.82
CA MET A 38 -0.85 -11.60 17.73
C MET A 38 -0.23 -12.61 18.64
N SER A 39 -1.08 -13.42 19.24
CA SER A 39 -0.65 -14.53 20.08
C SER A 39 0.00 -15.65 19.28
N GLU A 40 -0.40 -15.80 18.03
CA GLU A 40 0.12 -16.82 17.15
C GLU A 40 0.04 -16.38 15.67
N PHE A 41 1.19 -16.04 15.08
CA PHE A 41 1.27 -15.63 13.70
C PHE A 41 1.00 -16.78 12.71
N VAL A 42 1.26 -18.02 13.11
CA VAL A 42 1.01 -19.20 12.26
C VAL A 42 -0.47 -19.30 11.88
N SER A 43 -1.37 -19.16 12.85
CA SER A 43 -2.81 -19.24 12.63
C SER A 43 -3.38 -18.05 11.85
N LYS A 44 -2.67 -16.92 11.82
CA LYS A 44 -3.06 -15.66 11.19
C LYS A 44 -2.22 -15.32 9.95
N ARG A 45 -1.46 -16.28 9.45
CA ARG A 45 -0.51 -16.08 8.34
C ARG A 45 -1.10 -15.35 7.15
N GLN A 46 -2.27 -15.79 6.69
CA GLN A 46 -2.92 -15.20 5.52
C GLN A 46 -3.36 -13.76 5.79
N GLU A 47 -3.95 -13.49 6.96
CA GLU A 47 -4.40 -12.15 7.34
C GLU A 47 -3.24 -11.15 7.39
N VAL A 48 -2.08 -11.55 7.94
CA VAL A 48 -0.87 -10.71 8.02
C VAL A 48 -0.29 -10.45 6.63
N MET A 49 -0.24 -11.48 5.79
CA MET A 49 0.23 -11.33 4.41
C MET A 49 -0.68 -10.39 3.61
N ASP A 50 -1.98 -10.55 3.72
CA ASP A 50 -2.96 -9.71 3.02
C ASP A 50 -2.91 -8.25 3.49
N LEU A 51 -2.75 -8.03 4.79
CA LEU A 51 -2.54 -6.69 5.34
C LEU A 51 -1.24 -6.06 4.81
N SER A 52 -0.13 -6.82 4.81
CA SER A 52 1.15 -6.36 4.28
C SER A 52 1.04 -5.98 2.80
N LYS A 53 0.42 -6.83 1.98
CA LYS A 53 0.14 -6.54 0.56
C LYS A 53 -0.67 -5.26 0.39
N LEU A 54 -1.76 -5.15 1.13
CA LEU A 54 -2.65 -4.00 1.07
C LEU A 54 -1.92 -2.69 1.38
N ILE A 55 -1.05 -2.68 2.39
CA ILE A 55 -0.26 -1.52 2.76
C ILE A 55 0.72 -1.16 1.62
N VAL A 56 1.49 -2.13 1.13
CA VAL A 56 2.47 -1.90 0.06
C VAL A 56 1.78 -1.41 -1.22
N TYR A 57 0.68 -2.05 -1.63
CA TYR A 57 -0.10 -1.60 -2.78
C TYR A 57 -0.62 -0.17 -2.61
N SER A 58 -1.04 0.22 -1.41
CA SER A 58 -1.54 1.57 -1.15
C SER A 58 -0.44 2.61 -1.29
N VAL A 59 0.76 2.31 -0.78
CA VAL A 59 1.93 3.19 -0.91
C VAL A 59 2.36 3.33 -2.37
N LEU A 60 2.48 2.22 -3.09
CA LEU A 60 2.83 2.22 -4.51
C LEU A 60 1.79 2.98 -5.34
N TYR A 61 0.50 2.72 -5.10
CA TYR A 61 -0.57 3.42 -5.80
C TYR A 61 -0.44 4.94 -5.66
N LYS A 62 -0.29 5.45 -4.44
CA LYS A 62 -0.12 6.89 -4.18
C LYS A 62 1.09 7.47 -4.91
N GLN A 63 2.22 6.74 -4.90
CA GLN A 63 3.41 7.15 -5.62
C GLN A 63 3.12 7.32 -7.10
N PHE A 64 2.51 6.32 -7.75
CA PHE A 64 2.27 6.34 -9.19
C PHE A 64 1.14 7.29 -9.60
N ASP A 65 0.10 7.47 -8.77
CA ASP A 65 -0.92 8.49 -9.01
C ASP A 65 -0.31 9.90 -9.05
N ARG A 66 0.64 10.17 -8.15
CA ARG A 66 1.44 11.40 -8.14
C ARG A 66 2.37 11.52 -9.33
N GLU A 67 3.08 10.44 -9.71
CA GLU A 67 3.95 10.44 -10.88
C GLU A 67 3.16 10.73 -12.18
N ILE A 68 1.94 10.23 -12.30
CA ILE A 68 1.02 10.55 -13.41
C ILE A 68 0.68 12.03 -13.38
N PHE A 69 0.34 12.60 -12.25
CA PHE A 69 0.09 14.04 -12.12
C PHE A 69 1.30 14.87 -12.52
N GLN A 70 2.51 14.50 -12.09
CA GLN A 70 3.75 15.17 -12.46
C GLN A 70 4.01 15.10 -13.97
N ALA A 71 3.77 13.95 -14.60
CA ALA A 71 3.87 13.80 -16.05
C ALA A 71 2.90 14.74 -16.78
N PHE A 72 1.67 14.91 -16.25
CA PHE A 72 0.69 15.81 -16.85
C PHE A 72 1.10 17.27 -16.77
N ILE A 73 1.50 17.78 -15.61
CA ILE A 73 1.90 19.19 -15.46
C ILE A 73 3.16 19.51 -16.28
N SER A 74 3.95 18.49 -16.60
CA SER A 74 5.14 18.61 -17.46
C SER A 74 4.83 18.47 -18.95
N SER A 75 3.62 18.08 -19.34
CA SER A 75 3.22 17.88 -20.74
C SER A 75 3.03 19.20 -21.48
N ASP A 76 3.22 19.16 -22.81
CA ASP A 76 3.09 20.36 -23.62
C ASP A 76 1.69 20.94 -23.65
N CYS A 77 0.65 20.11 -23.58
CA CYS A 77 -0.74 20.59 -23.55
C CYS A 77 -1.02 21.38 -22.25
N VAL A 78 -0.54 20.94 -21.09
CA VAL A 78 -0.72 21.67 -19.83
C VAL A 78 0.14 22.92 -19.78
N ARG A 79 1.39 22.87 -20.27
CA ARG A 79 2.27 24.04 -20.37
C ARG A 79 1.68 25.12 -21.29
N ARG A 80 1.09 24.74 -22.43
CA ARG A 80 0.42 25.64 -23.35
C ARG A 80 -0.80 26.26 -22.69
N HIS A 81 -1.63 25.46 -22.04
CA HIS A 81 -2.79 25.93 -21.27
C HIS A 81 -2.39 26.97 -20.22
N ASN A 82 -1.37 26.70 -19.43
CA ASN A 82 -0.89 27.57 -18.38
C ASN A 82 -0.39 28.93 -18.91
N ARG A 83 0.28 28.92 -20.07
CA ARG A 83 0.68 30.17 -20.74
C ARG A 83 -0.51 31.00 -21.20
N GLN A 84 -1.56 30.35 -21.69
CA GLN A 84 -2.77 31.03 -22.19
C GLN A 84 -3.75 31.42 -21.08
N ASN A 85 -3.69 30.76 -19.91
CA ASN A 85 -4.63 30.92 -18.81
C ASN A 85 -3.91 31.13 -17.47
N PRO A 86 -3.19 32.24 -17.25
CA PRO A 86 -2.39 32.46 -16.05
C PRO A 86 -3.23 32.55 -14.75
N ALA A 87 -4.52 32.83 -14.87
CA ALA A 87 -5.45 32.84 -13.72
C ALA A 87 -5.99 31.43 -13.34
N GLN A 88 -5.74 30.42 -14.19
CA GLN A 88 -6.24 29.03 -14.00
C GLN A 88 -5.13 28.02 -14.23
N LEU A 89 -4.00 28.24 -13.57
CA LEU A 89 -2.85 27.35 -13.69
C LEU A 89 -3.18 25.93 -13.21
N ILE A 90 -2.59 24.96 -13.90
CA ILE A 90 -2.55 23.58 -13.49
C ILE A 90 -1.08 23.28 -13.16
N ASP A 91 -0.77 23.24 -11.88
CA ASP A 91 0.56 23.04 -11.32
C ASP A 91 0.50 22.22 -10.01
N GLU A 92 1.61 22.09 -9.34
CA GLU A 92 1.71 21.35 -8.06
C GLU A 92 0.85 21.94 -6.93
N LYS A 93 0.47 23.23 -7.04
CA LYS A 93 -0.37 23.93 -6.06
C LYS A 93 -1.85 23.86 -6.41
N THR A 94 -2.18 23.24 -7.55
CA THR A 94 -3.57 23.11 -7.98
C THR A 94 -4.37 22.30 -6.96
N ASN A 95 -5.27 22.98 -6.29
CA ASN A 95 -6.19 22.40 -5.32
C ASN A 95 -7.63 22.69 -5.73
N ILE A 96 -8.30 21.69 -6.26
CA ILE A 96 -9.72 21.75 -6.59
C ILE A 96 -10.45 20.84 -5.62
N GLY A 97 -11.38 21.40 -4.85
CA GLY A 97 -12.13 20.63 -3.85
C GLY A 97 -12.78 19.37 -4.45
N GLU A 98 -12.77 18.28 -3.70
CA GLU A 98 -13.23 16.97 -4.14
C GLU A 98 -14.67 17.01 -4.67
N MET A 99 -15.59 17.69 -3.98
CA MET A 99 -16.99 17.84 -4.42
C MET A 99 -17.10 18.50 -5.80
N LYS A 100 -16.30 19.54 -6.05
CA LYS A 100 -16.27 20.22 -7.35
C LYS A 100 -15.72 19.31 -8.44
N LEU A 101 -14.66 18.54 -8.17
CA LEU A 101 -14.13 17.54 -9.11
C LEU A 101 -15.17 16.48 -9.43
N ARG A 102 -15.83 15.92 -8.42
CA ARG A 102 -16.90 14.93 -8.63
C ARG A 102 -18.04 15.48 -9.48
N GLN A 103 -18.46 16.72 -9.23
CA GLN A 103 -19.49 17.38 -10.04
C GLN A 103 -19.06 17.54 -11.50
N ILE A 104 -17.83 18.00 -11.76
CA ILE A 104 -17.31 18.15 -13.13
C ILE A 104 -17.22 16.79 -13.84
N LEU A 105 -16.74 15.78 -13.15
CA LEU A 105 -16.49 14.46 -13.75
C LEU A 105 -17.78 13.65 -13.94
N SER A 106 -18.82 13.89 -13.15
CA SER A 106 -20.10 13.19 -13.29
C SER A 106 -20.74 13.38 -14.67
N THR A 107 -20.51 14.54 -15.30
CA THR A 107 -21.01 14.81 -16.67
C THR A 107 -20.12 14.19 -17.78
N LYS A 108 -18.98 13.58 -17.41
CA LYS A 108 -17.97 13.07 -18.35
C LYS A 108 -17.78 11.55 -18.26
N ASN A 109 -18.69 10.82 -17.63
CA ASN A 109 -18.57 9.37 -17.41
C ASN A 109 -18.28 8.57 -18.70
N GLY A 110 -18.96 8.87 -19.78
CA GLY A 110 -18.71 8.21 -21.08
C GLY A 110 -17.31 8.43 -21.63
N LEU A 111 -16.78 9.65 -21.50
CA LEU A 111 -15.42 9.99 -21.90
C LEU A 111 -14.38 9.28 -21.01
N ILE A 112 -14.63 9.23 -19.71
CA ILE A 112 -13.76 8.53 -18.75
C ILE A 112 -13.68 7.05 -19.12
N GLU A 113 -14.80 6.39 -19.37
CA GLU A 113 -14.84 4.97 -19.75
C GLU A 113 -14.14 4.71 -21.10
N GLN A 114 -14.36 5.55 -22.10
CA GLN A 114 -13.65 5.45 -23.38
C GLN A 114 -12.15 5.60 -23.20
N THR A 115 -11.72 6.59 -22.43
CA THR A 115 -10.29 6.84 -22.17
C THR A 115 -9.66 5.70 -21.37
N ARG A 116 -10.35 5.18 -20.36
CA ARG A 116 -9.91 4.01 -19.60
C ARG A 116 -9.67 2.80 -20.52
N LYS A 117 -10.62 2.48 -21.37
CA LYS A 117 -10.48 1.41 -22.36
C LYS A 117 -9.29 1.68 -23.32
N ALA A 118 -9.13 2.90 -23.80
CA ALA A 118 -8.03 3.26 -24.68
C ALA A 118 -6.65 3.12 -24.00
N ILE A 119 -6.55 3.34 -22.71
CA ILE A 119 -5.33 3.13 -21.93
C ILE A 119 -5.08 1.63 -21.73
N LEU A 120 -6.08 0.88 -21.28
CA LEU A 120 -5.95 -0.52 -20.86
C LEU A 120 -5.81 -1.49 -22.05
N ALA A 121 -6.51 -1.29 -23.14
CA ALA A 121 -6.55 -2.25 -24.25
C ALA A 121 -5.16 -2.62 -24.80
N PRO A 122 -4.24 -1.68 -25.08
CA PRO A 122 -2.89 -2.02 -25.54
C PRO A 122 -2.08 -2.79 -24.50
N ILE A 123 -2.24 -2.45 -23.20
CA ILE A 123 -1.57 -3.10 -22.07
C ILE A 123 -2.09 -4.54 -21.94
N TRP A 124 -3.39 -4.72 -21.96
CA TRP A 124 -4.00 -6.06 -21.87
C TRP A 124 -3.62 -6.95 -23.05
N LYS A 125 -3.57 -6.37 -24.26
CA LYS A 125 -3.09 -7.10 -25.43
C LYS A 125 -1.64 -7.56 -25.25
N ALA A 126 -0.76 -6.71 -24.74
CA ALA A 126 0.64 -7.04 -24.47
C ALA A 126 0.76 -8.14 -23.39
N ILE A 127 0.00 -8.06 -22.30
CA ILE A 127 -0.04 -9.09 -21.23
C ILE A 127 -0.50 -10.43 -21.80
N MET A 128 -1.60 -10.45 -22.54
CA MET A 128 -2.17 -11.68 -23.09
C MET A 128 -1.28 -12.33 -24.14
N SER A 129 -0.56 -11.55 -24.95
CA SER A 129 0.36 -12.06 -25.97
C SER A 129 1.72 -12.48 -25.42
N ASN A 130 2.06 -12.13 -24.18
CA ASN A 130 3.32 -12.50 -23.56
C ASN A 130 3.33 -14.02 -23.26
N LYS A 131 4.30 -14.72 -23.82
CA LYS A 131 4.44 -16.19 -23.67
C LYS A 131 5.14 -16.60 -22.36
N ASP A 132 5.88 -15.66 -21.75
CA ASP A 132 6.65 -15.91 -20.53
C ASP A 132 5.77 -15.85 -19.27
N TYR A 133 4.56 -15.30 -19.37
CA TYR A 133 3.64 -15.21 -18.24
C TYR A 133 2.72 -16.43 -18.18
N SER A 134 2.62 -17.02 -16.98
CA SER A 134 1.59 -18.00 -16.66
C SER A 134 0.20 -17.39 -16.74
N LEU A 135 -0.84 -18.24 -16.81
CA LEU A 135 -2.23 -17.77 -16.80
C LEU A 135 -2.57 -16.98 -15.52
N GLU A 136 -2.04 -17.43 -14.39
CA GLU A 136 -2.23 -16.75 -13.10
C GLU A 136 -1.59 -15.36 -13.09
N GLU A 137 -0.35 -15.25 -13.55
CA GLU A 137 0.33 -13.94 -13.66
C GLU A 137 -0.43 -12.99 -14.59
N LYS A 138 -0.91 -13.47 -15.74
CA LYS A 138 -1.74 -12.66 -16.64
C LYS A 138 -2.97 -12.12 -15.94
N ASN A 139 -3.70 -12.96 -15.21
CA ASN A 139 -4.89 -12.55 -14.47
C ASN A 139 -4.55 -11.50 -13.38
N VAL A 140 -3.45 -11.70 -12.65
CA VAL A 140 -2.98 -10.73 -11.63
C VAL A 140 -2.68 -9.39 -12.27
N TYR A 141 -1.98 -9.35 -13.41
CA TYR A 141 -1.67 -8.10 -14.10
C TYR A 141 -2.90 -7.39 -14.65
N LEU A 142 -3.84 -8.13 -15.27
CA LEU A 142 -5.09 -7.56 -15.75
C LEU A 142 -5.86 -6.91 -14.61
N LEU A 143 -6.07 -7.63 -13.49
CA LEU A 143 -6.78 -7.12 -12.32
C LEU A 143 -6.05 -5.94 -11.66
N THR A 144 -4.72 -5.98 -11.59
CA THR A 144 -3.92 -4.91 -10.99
C THR A 144 -4.02 -3.62 -11.80
N SER A 145 -3.94 -3.72 -13.14
CA SER A 145 -4.08 -2.58 -14.03
C SER A 145 -5.48 -1.98 -13.98
N GLU A 146 -6.51 -2.80 -13.94
CA GLU A 146 -7.91 -2.36 -13.82
C GLU A 146 -8.15 -1.66 -12.49
N LYS A 147 -7.73 -2.27 -11.38
CA LYS A 147 -7.86 -1.69 -10.03
C LYS A 147 -7.14 -0.35 -9.94
N PHE A 148 -5.96 -0.23 -10.54
CA PHE A 148 -5.24 1.05 -10.58
C PHE A 148 -6.06 2.13 -11.29
N MET A 149 -6.53 1.84 -12.50
CA MET A 149 -7.31 2.80 -13.30
C MET A 149 -8.64 3.17 -12.65
N ASN A 150 -9.28 2.23 -11.95
CA ASN A 150 -10.53 2.50 -11.20
C ASN A 150 -10.32 3.43 -10.01
N ARG A 151 -9.10 3.52 -9.49
CA ARG A 151 -8.73 4.36 -8.35
C ARG A 151 -8.01 5.64 -8.74
N LEU A 152 -7.64 5.80 -10.00
CA LEU A 152 -6.90 6.98 -10.46
C LEU A 152 -7.55 8.26 -9.91
N GLY A 153 -6.73 9.13 -9.33
CA GLY A 153 -7.17 10.32 -8.60
C GLY A 153 -8.07 11.24 -9.41
N LEU A 154 -9.05 11.85 -8.76
CA LEU A 154 -10.03 12.75 -9.41
C LEU A 154 -9.35 13.90 -10.16
N LEU A 155 -8.24 14.44 -9.62
CA LEU A 155 -7.49 15.50 -10.27
C LEU A 155 -6.84 15.01 -11.57
N ASN A 156 -6.31 13.78 -11.57
CA ASN A 156 -5.78 13.15 -12.78
C ASN A 156 -6.89 12.99 -13.84
N TRP A 157 -8.06 12.49 -13.46
CA TRP A 157 -9.22 12.38 -14.35
C TRP A 157 -9.69 13.74 -14.87
N TYR A 158 -9.66 14.77 -14.02
CA TYR A 158 -9.99 16.14 -14.46
C TYR A 158 -9.05 16.61 -15.57
N ILE A 159 -7.74 16.43 -15.42
CA ILE A 159 -6.76 16.82 -16.44
C ILE A 159 -6.98 16.00 -17.73
N ILE A 160 -7.08 14.69 -17.63
CA ILE A 160 -7.34 13.80 -18.76
C ILE A 160 -8.57 14.27 -19.55
N THR A 161 -9.68 14.51 -18.87
CA THR A 161 -10.92 14.90 -19.53
C THR A 161 -10.89 16.32 -20.07
N LYS A 162 -10.13 17.22 -19.44
CA LYS A 162 -9.97 18.61 -19.88
C LYS A 162 -9.21 18.69 -21.21
N PHE A 163 -8.15 17.88 -21.36
CA PHE A 163 -7.30 17.87 -22.55
C PHE A 163 -7.62 16.79 -23.58
N SER A 164 -8.73 16.09 -23.43
CA SER A 164 -9.12 14.96 -24.30
C SER A 164 -9.27 15.30 -25.79
N LYS A 165 -9.42 16.58 -26.13
CA LYS A 165 -9.52 17.08 -27.50
C LYS A 165 -8.24 17.78 -27.99
N ASP A 166 -7.20 17.80 -27.15
CA ASP A 166 -5.92 18.41 -27.54
C ASP A 166 -5.18 17.52 -28.54
N GLU A 167 -4.48 18.13 -29.49
CA GLU A 167 -3.70 17.42 -30.52
C GLU A 167 -2.61 16.51 -29.91
N ASN A 168 -2.06 16.90 -28.74
CA ASN A 168 -1.03 16.15 -28.03
C ASN A 168 -1.60 15.20 -26.97
N PHE A 169 -2.89 14.91 -26.99
CA PHE A 169 -3.52 14.01 -26.01
C PHE A 169 -2.93 12.60 -26.02
N SER A 170 -2.42 12.16 -27.17
CA SER A 170 -1.72 10.88 -27.30
C SER A 170 -0.49 10.76 -26.39
N GLU A 171 0.23 11.86 -26.12
CA GLU A 171 1.37 11.89 -25.19
C GLU A 171 0.94 11.61 -23.76
N ILE A 172 -0.18 12.22 -23.32
CA ILE A 172 -0.80 11.96 -22.03
C ILE A 172 -1.12 10.47 -21.87
N LEU A 173 -1.79 9.88 -22.87
CA LEU A 173 -2.14 8.46 -22.84
C LEU A 173 -0.89 7.56 -22.81
N SER A 174 0.14 7.91 -23.56
CA SER A 174 1.41 7.19 -23.58
C SER A 174 2.11 7.24 -22.23
N SER A 175 2.15 8.42 -21.59
CA SER A 175 2.72 8.59 -20.26
C SER A 175 2.01 7.75 -19.21
N ILE A 176 0.66 7.72 -19.23
CA ILE A 176 -0.12 6.87 -18.32
C ILE A 176 0.20 5.40 -18.55
N ARG A 177 0.25 4.92 -19.80
CA ARG A 177 0.55 3.52 -20.12
C ARG A 177 1.93 3.11 -19.60
N THR A 178 2.93 3.97 -19.80
CA THR A 178 4.30 3.73 -19.34
C THR A 178 4.35 3.63 -17.81
N LEU A 179 3.70 4.56 -17.12
CA LEU A 179 3.67 4.56 -15.64
C LEU A 179 2.86 3.39 -15.09
N LEU A 180 1.75 3.04 -15.74
CA LEU A 180 0.94 1.88 -15.33
C LEU A 180 1.70 0.56 -15.52
N SER A 181 2.48 0.41 -16.59
CA SER A 181 3.36 -0.75 -16.78
C SER A 181 4.41 -0.83 -15.67
N LYS A 182 5.07 0.28 -15.34
CA LYS A 182 6.02 0.33 -14.22
C LYS A 182 5.35 0.02 -12.87
N TYR A 183 4.12 0.48 -12.66
CA TYR A 183 3.35 0.15 -11.47
C TYR A 183 3.09 -1.35 -11.35
N MET A 184 2.68 -1.99 -12.44
CA MET A 184 2.45 -3.44 -12.47
C MET A 184 3.72 -4.23 -12.15
N ASP A 185 4.86 -3.84 -12.71
CA ASP A 185 6.14 -4.48 -12.41
C ASP A 185 6.52 -4.34 -10.93
N LYS A 186 6.38 -3.12 -10.38
CA LYS A 186 6.65 -2.87 -8.96
C LYS A 186 5.62 -3.53 -8.03
N SER A 187 4.42 -3.80 -8.49
CA SER A 187 3.39 -4.44 -7.68
C SER A 187 3.77 -5.86 -7.24
N LYS A 188 4.62 -6.56 -8.02
CA LYS A 188 5.20 -7.85 -7.63
C LYS A 188 5.98 -7.78 -6.31
N VAL A 189 6.59 -6.63 -6.02
CA VAL A 189 7.35 -6.40 -4.78
C VAL A 189 6.44 -6.57 -3.55
N ALA A 190 5.15 -6.24 -3.66
CA ALA A 190 4.20 -6.42 -2.56
C ALA A 190 4.07 -7.90 -2.13
N GLU A 191 4.10 -8.81 -3.09
CA GLU A 191 4.06 -10.25 -2.81
C GLU A 191 5.31 -10.70 -2.05
N TYR A 192 6.50 -10.33 -2.54
CA TYR A 192 7.76 -10.67 -1.89
C TYR A 192 7.88 -10.07 -0.49
N ILE A 193 7.54 -8.78 -0.32
CA ILE A 193 7.57 -8.13 0.99
C ILE A 193 6.60 -8.83 1.95
N SER A 194 5.41 -9.20 1.50
CA SER A 194 4.43 -9.86 2.38
C SER A 194 4.91 -11.22 2.88
N VAL A 195 5.54 -12.02 2.01
CA VAL A 195 6.14 -13.31 2.39
C VAL A 195 7.32 -13.07 3.34
N MET A 196 8.21 -12.16 3.01
CA MET A 196 9.37 -11.83 3.85
C MET A 196 8.97 -11.36 5.25
N VAL A 197 7.99 -10.48 5.34
CA VAL A 197 7.44 -9.99 6.62
C VAL A 197 6.87 -11.16 7.43
N MET A 198 6.14 -12.06 6.78
CA MET A 198 5.57 -13.22 7.44
C MET A 198 6.64 -14.17 7.97
N GLU A 199 7.65 -14.49 7.17
CA GLU A 199 8.76 -15.36 7.60
C GLU A 199 9.55 -14.74 8.75
N LEU A 200 9.81 -13.43 8.71
CA LEU A 200 10.45 -12.72 9.82
C LEU A 200 9.59 -12.76 11.10
N ALA A 201 8.28 -12.57 10.98
CA ALA A 201 7.37 -12.65 12.13
C ALA A 201 7.36 -14.05 12.75
N LEU A 202 7.30 -15.11 11.94
CA LEU A 202 7.34 -16.50 12.39
C LEU A 202 8.67 -16.86 13.07
N ASN A 203 9.79 -16.41 12.49
CA ASN A 203 11.11 -16.66 13.08
C ASN A 203 11.25 -15.98 14.44
N ASN A 204 10.78 -14.74 14.56
CA ASN A 204 10.83 -14.01 15.83
C ASN A 204 9.90 -14.64 16.86
N GLU A 205 8.68 -15.01 16.48
CA GLU A 205 7.75 -15.73 17.36
C GLU A 205 8.35 -17.04 17.86
N ASN A 206 8.96 -17.85 16.99
CA ASN A 206 9.59 -19.09 17.38
C ASN A 206 10.78 -18.87 18.34
N ALA A 207 11.58 -17.82 18.12
CA ALA A 207 12.66 -17.46 19.03
C ALA A 207 12.11 -17.06 20.40
N ASN A 208 11.04 -16.26 20.44
CA ASN A 208 10.38 -15.83 21.66
C ASN A 208 9.77 -17.00 22.44
N ILE A 209 9.09 -17.91 21.74
CA ILE A 209 8.53 -19.13 22.33
C ILE A 209 9.65 -20.01 22.93
N ARG A 210 10.80 -20.17 22.26
CA ARG A 210 11.92 -20.92 22.80
C ARG A 210 12.52 -20.29 24.04
N LYS A 211 12.69 -18.96 24.05
CA LYS A 211 13.17 -18.20 25.21
C LYS A 211 12.24 -18.41 26.41
N GLU A 212 10.95 -18.27 26.23
CA GLU A 212 9.97 -18.47 27.29
C GLU A 212 9.91 -19.94 27.74
N ALA A 213 9.98 -20.90 26.82
CA ALA A 213 10.06 -22.32 27.15
C ALA A 213 11.26 -22.65 28.05
N GLN A 214 12.43 -22.06 27.77
CA GLN A 214 13.62 -22.21 28.59
C GLN A 214 13.42 -21.67 30.01
N GLN A 215 12.62 -20.61 30.17
CA GLN A 215 12.28 -20.07 31.48
C GLN A 215 11.27 -20.94 32.23
N MET A 216 10.24 -21.44 31.53
CA MET A 216 9.19 -22.27 32.14
C MET A 216 9.65 -23.70 32.48
N TYR A 217 10.55 -24.25 31.68
CA TYR A 217 10.99 -25.64 31.75
C TYR A 217 12.50 -25.77 31.96
N ARG A 218 13.05 -25.04 32.93
CA ARG A 218 14.51 -24.88 33.15
C ARG A 218 15.29 -26.18 33.30
N ASP A 219 14.62 -27.23 33.78
CA ASP A 219 15.25 -28.52 34.08
C ASP A 219 15.18 -29.50 32.89
N ARG A 220 14.69 -29.06 31.74
CA ARG A 220 14.57 -29.86 30.51
C ARG A 220 15.64 -29.52 29.49
N GLU A 221 16.32 -30.59 29.02
CA GLU A 221 17.34 -30.44 27.95
C GLU A 221 16.74 -30.45 26.53
N ASP A 222 15.50 -30.95 26.37
CA ASP A 222 14.84 -31.18 25.09
C ASP A 222 13.89 -30.04 24.65
N ILE A 223 14.18 -28.80 25.00
CA ILE A 223 13.33 -27.62 24.74
C ILE A 223 12.88 -27.54 23.27
N ASN A 224 13.79 -27.81 22.33
CA ASN A 224 13.44 -27.73 20.89
C ASN A 224 12.38 -28.75 20.46
N THR A 225 12.38 -29.93 21.09
CA THR A 225 11.36 -30.95 20.87
C THR A 225 10.08 -30.61 21.63
N LEU A 226 10.20 -30.09 22.82
CA LEU A 226 9.09 -29.73 23.70
C LEU A 226 8.19 -28.66 23.06
N VAL A 227 8.76 -27.64 22.41
CA VAL A 227 7.99 -26.57 21.75
C VAL A 227 7.27 -27.03 20.49
N LEU A 228 7.53 -28.23 19.99
CA LEU A 228 6.79 -28.84 18.88
C LEU A 228 5.45 -29.45 19.34
N ASP A 229 5.31 -29.73 20.65
CA ASP A 229 4.05 -30.21 21.20
C ASP A 229 3.01 -29.07 21.19
N PRO A 230 1.86 -29.22 20.53
CA PRO A 230 0.86 -28.18 20.40
C PRO A 230 0.27 -27.70 21.75
N ASP A 231 0.17 -28.60 22.73
CA ASP A 231 -0.39 -28.26 24.05
C ASP A 231 0.61 -27.45 24.88
N VAL A 232 1.88 -27.82 24.82
CA VAL A 232 2.98 -27.08 25.44
C VAL A 232 3.10 -25.71 24.78
N ARG A 233 3.11 -25.66 23.45
CA ARG A 233 3.18 -24.40 22.70
C ARG A 233 2.05 -23.46 23.09
N ARG A 234 0.81 -23.94 23.18
CA ARG A 234 -0.34 -23.14 23.62
C ARG A 234 -0.20 -22.57 25.03
N LYS A 235 0.40 -23.32 25.94
CA LYS A 235 0.67 -22.84 27.32
C LYS A 235 1.69 -21.70 27.31
N ILE A 236 2.79 -21.87 26.54
CA ILE A 236 3.84 -20.85 26.40
C ILE A 236 3.27 -19.57 25.76
N VAL A 237 2.47 -19.69 24.70
CA VAL A 237 1.83 -18.54 24.04
C VAL A 237 0.92 -17.78 25.01
N ARG A 238 0.11 -18.48 25.82
CA ARG A 238 -0.73 -17.83 26.85
C ARG A 238 0.09 -17.11 27.91
N GLU A 239 1.24 -17.66 28.28
CA GLU A 239 2.13 -17.02 29.25
C GLU A 239 2.71 -15.73 28.65
N LEU A 240 3.21 -15.76 27.39
CA LEU A 240 3.66 -14.57 26.66
C LEU A 240 2.55 -13.51 26.52
N GLU A 241 1.30 -13.94 26.28
CA GLU A 241 0.13 -13.04 26.27
C GLU A 241 -0.09 -12.38 27.61
N SER A 242 -0.05 -13.15 28.70
CA SER A 242 -0.27 -12.64 30.05
C SER A 242 0.77 -11.61 30.48
N LYS A 243 2.01 -11.79 30.01
CA LYS A 243 3.13 -10.87 30.24
C LYS A 243 3.18 -9.69 29.28
N HIS A 244 2.35 -9.69 28.24
CA HIS A 244 2.42 -8.73 27.12
C HIS A 244 3.77 -8.74 26.37
N GLU A 245 4.39 -9.91 26.28
CA GLU A 245 5.68 -10.15 25.61
C GLU A 245 5.53 -10.76 24.21
N GLN A 246 4.38 -10.56 23.57
CA GLN A 246 4.14 -11.01 22.22
C GLN A 246 4.98 -10.24 21.19
N VAL A 247 5.13 -10.83 20.03
CA VAL A 247 5.76 -10.14 18.87
C VAL A 247 4.82 -9.07 18.33
N PHE A 248 5.37 -7.89 18.11
CA PHE A 248 4.70 -6.76 17.48
C PHE A 248 5.25 -6.54 16.07
N LEU A 249 4.36 -6.38 15.12
CA LEU A 249 4.67 -6.04 13.74
C LEU A 249 4.07 -4.67 13.42
N SER A 250 4.90 -3.74 12.98
CA SER A 250 4.53 -2.36 12.75
C SER A 250 4.89 -1.92 11.34
N TRP A 251 3.95 -1.25 10.67
CA TRP A 251 4.14 -0.54 9.40
C TRP A 251 3.97 0.95 9.66
N LYS A 252 5.04 1.72 9.47
CA LYS A 252 5.02 3.18 9.55
C LYS A 252 5.19 3.78 8.16
N ILE A 253 4.23 4.60 7.76
CA ILE A 253 4.24 5.29 6.49
C ILE A 253 4.75 6.71 6.73
N GLY A 254 5.94 7.00 6.23
CA GLY A 254 6.57 8.32 6.32
C GLY A 254 6.39 9.12 5.03
N GLY A 255 6.39 10.43 5.15
CA GLY A 255 6.29 11.34 4.01
C GLY A 255 4.88 11.89 3.81
N GLY A 256 4.32 12.52 4.84
CA GLY A 256 3.04 13.25 4.77
C GLY A 256 3.09 14.42 3.78
N SER A 257 1.91 14.86 3.40
CA SER A 257 1.49 15.73 2.31
C SER A 257 2.16 17.11 2.19
N SER A 258 3.02 17.52 3.09
CA SER A 258 3.56 18.90 3.09
C SER A 258 4.90 19.08 2.40
N ALA A 259 5.49 18.03 1.84
CA ALA A 259 6.76 18.14 1.15
C ALA A 259 6.66 17.61 -0.29
N ILE A 260 6.36 18.51 -1.21
CA ILE A 260 6.58 18.35 -2.65
C ILE A 260 7.98 17.75 -2.83
N GLY A 261 8.06 16.55 -3.42
CA GLY A 261 9.34 15.89 -3.72
C GLY A 261 9.81 14.83 -2.72
N LYS A 262 9.19 14.58 -1.58
CA LYS A 262 9.58 13.47 -0.70
C LYS A 262 8.88 12.19 -1.11
N GLN A 263 9.67 11.22 -1.55
CA GLN A 263 9.21 9.85 -1.79
C GLN A 263 8.62 9.26 -0.51
N GLY A 264 7.44 8.66 -0.60
CA GLY A 264 6.85 7.93 0.52
C GLY A 264 7.79 6.82 0.97
N ARG A 265 8.05 6.74 2.29
CA ARG A 265 8.85 5.68 2.89
C ARG A 265 7.95 4.76 3.69
N LEU A 266 8.08 3.46 3.48
CA LEU A 266 7.47 2.45 4.31
C LEU A 266 8.54 1.84 5.20
N HIS A 267 8.38 1.98 6.52
CA HIS A 267 9.20 1.33 7.52
C HIS A 267 8.43 0.16 8.11
N ILE A 268 9.01 -1.01 8.06
CA ILE A 268 8.46 -2.21 8.68
C ILE A 268 9.37 -2.56 9.84
N THR A 269 8.78 -2.65 11.03
CA THR A 269 9.52 -2.94 12.26
C THR A 269 8.87 -4.14 12.94
N LEU A 270 9.70 -5.08 13.34
CA LEU A 270 9.32 -6.22 14.14
C LEU A 270 10.04 -6.12 15.48
N TYR A 271 9.32 -6.23 16.59
CA TYR A 271 9.91 -6.13 17.92
C TYR A 271 9.08 -6.90 18.97
N ASN A 272 9.75 -7.25 20.07
CA ASN A 272 9.14 -7.73 21.28
C ASN A 272 9.17 -6.62 22.34
N LYS A 273 8.26 -6.64 23.29
CA LYS A 273 8.13 -5.57 24.28
C LYS A 273 9.32 -5.50 25.26
N ASP A 274 9.98 -6.64 25.50
CA ASP A 274 11.10 -6.77 26.43
C ASP A 274 12.49 -6.71 25.78
N ASP A 275 12.59 -6.65 24.46
CA ASP A 275 13.87 -6.36 23.86
C ASP A 275 14.14 -4.87 24.08
N GLU A 276 14.76 -4.53 25.19
CA GLU A 276 15.65 -3.38 25.22
C GLU A 276 16.54 -3.54 23.99
N PHE A 277 16.47 -2.61 23.07
CA PHE A 277 17.39 -2.54 21.95
C PHE A 277 18.78 -2.58 22.54
N GLN A 278 19.41 -3.74 22.57
CA GLN A 278 20.85 -3.78 22.68
C GLN A 278 21.32 -3.14 21.38
N GLU A 279 21.66 -1.86 21.47
CA GLU A 279 22.47 -1.22 20.45
C GLU A 279 23.65 -2.16 20.22
N VAL A 280 23.62 -2.85 19.08
CA VAL A 280 24.83 -3.49 18.58
C VAL A 280 25.76 -2.33 18.27
N LYS A 281 26.57 -1.97 19.25
CA LYS A 281 27.72 -1.10 19.03
C LYS A 281 28.70 -1.95 18.23
N GLU A 282 28.66 -1.81 16.91
CA GLU A 282 29.79 -2.09 16.06
C GLU A 282 30.88 -1.03 16.24
#